data_3a218f788045d4d6897244cd5c169cb4
#
_entry.id   3a218f788045d4d6897244cd5c169cb4
#
_cell.length_a   1.000
_cell.length_b   1.000
_cell.length_c   1.000
_cell.angle_alpha   90.00
_cell.angle_beta   90.00
_cell.angle_gamma   90.00
#
_symmetry.space_group_name_H-M   'P 1'
#
loop_
_entity.id
_entity.type
_entity.pdbx_description
1 polymer ?
#
loop_
_entity_poly.entity_id
_entity_poly.type
_entity_poly.pdbx_seq_one_letter_code
_entity_poly.pdbx_strand_id
1 'polypeptide(L)' 'MAKYETTDYAQMRRCRMAHLHGRMVDEHFKREDAEGVYVSGYIQMVSPDLTCWPLRWTITVEQKLAEMPALALVD' A
#
# COMPACT_ATOMS: atom_id res chain seq x y z
N MET A 1 -3.05 12.31 -4.85
CA MET A 1 -3.10 11.10 -4.02
C MET A 1 -2.71 9.89 -4.84
N ALA A 2 -1.99 8.95 -4.24
CA ALA A 2 -1.58 7.72 -4.90
C ALA A 2 -2.42 6.56 -4.41
N LYS A 3 -2.69 5.60 -5.30
CA LYS A 3 -3.45 4.39 -4.96
C LYS A 3 -2.61 3.16 -5.24
N TYR A 4 -2.66 2.22 -4.32
CA TYR A 4 -1.95 0.94 -4.43
C TYR A 4 -2.92 -0.18 -4.12
N GLU A 5 -2.63 -1.37 -4.64
CA GLU A 5 -3.48 -2.53 -4.42
C GLU A 5 -2.72 -3.63 -3.72
N THR A 6 -3.41 -4.38 -2.87
CA THR A 6 -2.83 -5.53 -2.19
C THR A 6 -3.87 -6.62 -1.99
N THR A 7 -3.43 -7.87 -2.06
CA THR A 7 -4.22 -9.03 -1.67
C THR A 7 -3.75 -9.59 -0.32
N ASP A 8 -2.71 -9.00 0.27
CA ASP A 8 -2.15 -9.43 1.55
C ASP A 8 -2.98 -8.83 2.68
N TYR A 9 -3.69 -9.69 3.39
CA TYR A 9 -4.52 -9.27 4.52
C TYR A 9 -3.70 -8.57 5.61
N ALA A 10 -2.51 -9.08 5.92
CA ALA A 10 -1.65 -8.49 6.95
C ALA A 10 -1.22 -7.07 6.56
N GLN A 11 -0.89 -6.86 5.30
CA GLN A 11 -0.55 -5.53 4.79
C GLN A 11 -1.74 -4.58 4.88
N MET A 12 -2.91 -5.03 4.45
CA MET A 12 -4.14 -4.23 4.54
C MET A 12 -4.40 -3.83 5.99
N ARG A 13 -4.26 -4.78 6.92
CA ARG A 13 -4.51 -4.53 8.34
C ARG A 13 -3.53 -3.50 8.90
N ARG A 14 -2.25 -3.60 8.55
CA ARG A 14 -1.27 -2.60 8.99
C ARG A 14 -1.62 -1.20 8.49
N CYS A 15 -2.03 -1.09 7.23
CA CYS A 15 -2.44 0.19 6.64
C CYS A 15 -3.69 0.73 7.32
N ARG A 16 -4.67 -0.13 7.58
CA ARG A 16 -5.89 0.27 8.26
C ARG A 16 -5.62 0.79 9.66
N MET A 17 -4.79 0.08 10.41
CA MET A 17 -4.43 0.50 11.76
C MET A 17 -3.65 1.80 11.76
N ALA A 18 -2.72 1.96 10.82
CA ALA A 18 -1.99 3.21 10.69
C ALA A 18 -2.93 4.39 10.37
N HIS A 19 -3.92 4.15 9.52
CA HIS A 19 -4.93 5.17 9.19
C HIS A 19 -5.70 5.58 10.45
N LEU A 20 -6.17 4.60 11.22
CA LEU A 20 -6.95 4.88 12.42
C LEU A 20 -6.15 5.66 13.47
N HIS A 21 -4.86 5.45 13.53
CA HIS A 21 -3.98 6.09 14.51
C HIS A 21 -3.23 7.31 13.96
N GLY A 22 -3.48 7.68 12.70
CA GLY A 22 -2.81 8.81 12.08
C GLY A 22 -1.32 8.63 11.91
N ARG A 23 -0.86 7.39 11.72
CA ARG A 23 0.55 7.06 11.60
C ARG A 23 0.99 6.92 10.16
N MET A 24 2.25 7.25 9.91
CA MET A 24 2.89 7.00 8.63
C MET A 24 3.18 5.50 8.48
N VAL A 25 3.08 5.01 7.25
CA VAL A 25 3.46 3.64 6.93
C VAL A 25 4.66 3.60 6.01
N ASP A 26 5.42 2.50 6.11
CA ASP A 26 6.44 2.11 5.14
C ASP A 26 6.05 0.73 4.64
N GLU A 27 5.54 0.63 3.41
CA GLU A 27 5.02 -0.62 2.88
C GLU A 27 5.56 -0.89 1.49
N HIS A 28 5.70 -2.17 1.19
CA HIS A 28 6.05 -2.64 -0.13
C HIS A 28 4.80 -3.13 -0.84
N PHE A 29 4.40 -2.44 -1.90
CA PHE A 29 3.26 -2.83 -2.72
C PHE A 29 3.74 -3.51 -4.00
N LYS A 30 3.20 -4.69 -4.27
CA LYS A 30 3.50 -5.41 -5.49
C LYS A 30 2.76 -4.78 -6.67
N ARG A 31 3.41 -4.79 -7.83
CA ARG A 31 2.80 -4.36 -9.09
C ARG A 31 2.84 -5.50 -10.10
N GLU A 32 2.07 -5.36 -11.18
CA GLU A 32 2.01 -6.38 -12.23
C GLU A 32 3.37 -6.62 -12.90
N ASP A 33 4.23 -5.62 -12.91
CA ASP A 33 5.58 -5.74 -13.44
C ASP A 33 6.52 -6.51 -12.52
N ALA A 34 6.03 -7.05 -11.44
CA ALA A 34 6.70 -7.90 -10.46
C ALA A 34 7.74 -7.19 -9.57
N GLU A 35 8.16 -6.00 -9.89
CA GLU A 35 9.16 -5.29 -9.10
C GLU A 35 8.55 -4.65 -7.86
N GLY A 36 7.37 -4.07 -8.00
CA GLY A 36 6.72 -3.39 -6.91
C GLY A 36 7.38 -2.07 -6.54
N VAL A 37 6.95 -1.53 -5.41
CA VAL A 37 7.42 -0.23 -4.96
C VAL A 37 7.35 -0.15 -3.44
N TYR A 38 8.35 0.49 -2.83
CA TYR A 38 8.30 0.84 -1.40
C TYR A 38 7.75 2.26 -1.26
N VAL A 39 6.75 2.40 -0.38
CA VAL A 39 6.03 3.65 -0.22
C VAL A 39 6.07 4.07 1.25
N SER A 40 6.43 5.32 1.50
CA SER A 40 6.33 5.94 2.81
C SER A 40 5.30 7.06 2.74
N GLY A 41 4.31 7.03 3.61
CA GLY A 41 3.28 8.06 3.61
C GLY A 41 2.17 7.79 4.59
N TYR A 42 1.16 8.65 4.55
CA TYR A 42 -0.03 8.54 5.39
C TYR A 42 -1.19 7.97 4.59
N ILE A 43 -1.93 7.08 5.22
CA ILE A 43 -3.06 6.39 4.57
C ILE A 43 -4.31 7.26 4.71
N GLN A 44 -4.97 7.52 3.59
CA GLN A 44 -6.25 8.19 3.59
C GLN A 44 -7.40 7.20 3.71
N MET A 45 -7.31 6.08 2.99
CA MET A 45 -8.41 5.13 2.94
C MET A 45 -7.91 3.74 2.60
N VAL A 46 -8.55 2.73 3.17
CA VAL A 46 -8.38 1.33 2.81
C VAL A 46 -9.75 0.82 2.39
N SER A 47 -9.90 0.43 1.13
CA SER A 47 -11.19 0.06 0.56
C SER A 47 -11.12 -1.33 -0.08
N PRO A 48 -12.04 -2.24 0.26
CA PRO A 48 -12.09 -3.54 -0.40
C PRO A 48 -12.67 -3.43 -1.80
N ASP A 49 -12.14 -4.24 -2.72
CA ASP A 49 -12.73 -4.44 -4.03
C ASP A 49 -13.51 -5.75 -3.99
N LEU A 50 -14.81 -5.66 -3.88
CA LEU A 50 -15.68 -6.82 -3.74
C LEU A 50 -15.92 -7.55 -5.05
N THR A 51 -15.43 -7.02 -6.18
CA THR A 51 -15.59 -7.65 -7.48
C THR A 51 -14.44 -8.59 -7.84
N CYS A 52 -13.38 -8.60 -7.04
CA CYS A 52 -12.19 -9.40 -7.27
C CYS A 52 -12.14 -10.64 -6.39
N TRP A 53 -11.57 -11.71 -6.92
CA TRP A 53 -11.27 -12.91 -6.15
C TRP A 53 -9.91 -13.45 -6.57
N PRO A 54 -8.95 -13.61 -5.64
CA PRO A 54 -9.08 -13.34 -4.20
C PRO A 54 -9.35 -11.86 -3.92
N LEU A 55 -9.89 -11.59 -2.73
CA LEU A 55 -10.26 -10.22 -2.33
C LEU A 55 -9.05 -9.30 -2.38
N ARG A 56 -9.25 -8.14 -2.99
CA ARG A 56 -8.21 -7.12 -3.15
C ARG A 56 -8.63 -5.86 -2.42
N TRP A 57 -7.65 -5.18 -1.83
CA TRP A 57 -7.89 -3.89 -1.18
C TRP A 57 -7.13 -2.80 -1.91
N THR A 58 -7.77 -1.64 -2.04
CA THR A 58 -7.13 -0.43 -2.56
C THR A 58 -6.71 0.43 -1.38
N ILE A 59 -5.42 0.73 -1.34
CA ILE A 59 -4.83 1.59 -0.31
C ILE A 59 -4.59 2.95 -0.93
N THR A 60 -5.29 3.97 -0.42
CA THR A 60 -5.10 5.35 -0.90
C THR A 60 -4.16 6.07 0.06
N VAL A 61 -3.04 6.53 -0.47
CA VAL A 61 -2.04 7.26 0.30
C VAL A 61 -2.31 8.74 0.14
N GLU A 62 -2.75 9.38 1.21
CA GLU A 62 -3.14 10.78 1.22
C GLU A 62 -1.92 11.69 1.02
N GLN A 63 -0.87 11.42 1.77
CA GLN A 63 0.36 12.18 1.69
C GLN A 63 1.51 11.19 1.52
N LYS A 64 2.01 11.10 0.32
CA LYS A 64 3.15 10.26 0.00
C LYS A 64 4.42 11.05 0.26
N LEU A 65 5.22 10.60 1.24
CA LEU A 65 6.49 11.25 1.59
C LEU A 65 7.63 10.73 0.71
N ALA A 66 7.61 9.45 0.38
CA ALA A 66 8.64 8.84 -0.47
C ALA A 66 8.07 7.63 -1.19
N GLU A 67 8.56 7.40 -2.40
CA GLU A 67 8.29 6.19 -3.16
C GLU A 67 9.60 5.76 -3.81
N MET A 68 9.98 4.50 -3.62
CA MET A 68 11.22 3.98 -4.17
C MET A 68 10.95 2.63 -4.85
N PRO A 69 11.38 2.45 -6.11
CA PRO A 69 11.27 1.16 -6.77
C PRO A 69 12.00 0.08 -5.94
N ALA A 70 11.37 -1.09 -5.81
CA ALA A 70 11.96 -2.18 -5.02
C ALA A 70 13.33 -2.58 -5.56
N LEU A 71 13.50 -2.58 -6.88
CA LEU A 71 14.75 -2.94 -7.52
C LEU A 71 15.91 -2.01 -7.13
N ALA A 72 15.62 -0.75 -6.84
CA ALA A 72 16.64 0.23 -6.47
C ALA A 72 17.24 -0.04 -5.09
N LEU A 73 16.64 -0.92 -4.29
CA LEU A 73 17.13 -1.30 -2.97
C LEU A 73 18.06 -2.51 -3.00
N VAL A 74 18.26 -3.12 -4.17
CA VAL A 74 19.11 -4.30 -4.34
C VAL A 74 20.50 -3.83 -4.73
N ASP A 75 21.45 -4.15 -3.91
CA ASP A 75 22.86 -3.84 -4.18
C ASP A 75 23.49 -4.87 -5.13
#